data_837fdc1b682e02c46b51d6ff1d133691
#
_entry.id   837fdc1b682e02c46b51d6ff1d133691
#
_cell.length_a   1.000
_cell.length_b   1.000
_cell.length_c   1.000
_cell.angle_alpha   90.00
_cell.angle_beta   90.00
_cell.angle_gamma   90.00
#
_symmetry.space_group_name_H-M   'P 1'
#
loop_
_entity.id
_entity.type
_entity.pdbx_description
1 polymer ?
#
loop_
_entity_poly.entity_id
_entity_poly.type
_entity_poly.pdbx_seq_one_letter_code
_entity_poly.pdbx_strand_id
1 'polypeptide(L)'
;LVLMLPERIELEFGDDKLVRGALRNCLDFIASKVPTLPELATLQCESKYRYSETILYAACLEILRAEGNLESVNIELLTALRTNIHMGYNSVSTEERDALQAEIDRIIFPDSESAEKYLRQYVEPQLSQPCPHPEIWMLSGEEVFSHSRAKLSIEWLCRFTNLPLDSVDKLFEIAAQYGERENLIEIIEKFCANIMSEWPNPTDNENIERKRIFWLVREFYFLDNITDIYWAWLRSNKDNLLHFYKYSGHMSRSENHAWPELTSIKVEAILDAFIEQWPRVELPDLWGSNSPKEEKAYRFLNELIWFINSDIPDEAIPVLGRLLNNPRFASLHKELQSIYSTQIRKKALRDFEPPTPDEIVQRLDCNSVVTVEDLRQLVLQELNDFQKAIDGGEFNSADRFYEKNERLDEVKSTEIIAERLN
;
A
#
# COMPACT_ATOMS: atom_id res chain seq x y z
N LEU A 1 -40.24 8.26 7.14
CA LEU A 1 -40.20 8.77 8.51
C LEU A 1 -39.41 7.85 9.44
N VAL A 2 -39.72 6.55 9.54
CA VAL A 2 -39.11 5.59 10.50
C VAL A 2 -37.57 5.60 10.51
N LEU A 3 -36.93 5.80 9.37
CA LEU A 3 -35.47 5.81 9.25
C LEU A 3 -34.81 7.19 9.42
N MET A 4 -35.59 8.27 9.35
CA MET A 4 -35.05 9.63 9.32
C MET A 4 -35.57 10.51 10.45
N LEU A 5 -36.83 10.41 10.81
CA LEU A 5 -37.56 11.28 11.75
C LEU A 5 -38.61 10.47 12.52
N PRO A 6 -38.20 9.45 13.31
CA PRO A 6 -39.14 8.55 13.98
C PRO A 6 -40.05 9.28 14.99
N GLU A 7 -39.57 10.38 15.57
CA GLU A 7 -40.34 11.22 16.51
C GLU A 7 -41.57 11.88 15.89
N ARG A 8 -41.63 11.97 14.55
CA ARG A 8 -42.77 12.54 13.84
C ARG A 8 -43.86 11.52 13.51
N ILE A 9 -43.64 10.24 13.72
CA ILE A 9 -44.60 9.18 13.33
C ILE A 9 -45.92 9.35 14.10
N GLU A 10 -45.83 9.53 15.42
CA GLU A 10 -47.00 9.67 16.25
C GLU A 10 -47.77 10.99 15.94
N LEU A 11 -47.06 12.06 15.61
CA LEU A 11 -47.65 13.33 15.21
C LEU A 11 -48.38 13.25 13.86
N GLU A 12 -47.83 12.54 12.90
CA GLU A 12 -48.34 12.47 11.53
C GLU A 12 -49.40 11.36 11.35
N PHE A 13 -49.25 10.25 12.05
CA PHE A 13 -50.09 9.05 11.85
C PHE A 13 -50.89 8.68 13.13
N GLY A 14 -50.64 9.29 14.24
CA GLY A 14 -51.40 9.07 15.48
C GLY A 14 -51.07 7.79 16.24
N ASP A 15 -50.31 6.85 15.65
CA ASP A 15 -49.93 5.57 16.27
C ASP A 15 -48.62 5.02 15.68
N ASP A 16 -47.54 5.11 16.45
CA ASP A 16 -46.22 4.57 16.07
C ASP A 16 -46.26 3.04 15.90
N LYS A 17 -46.96 2.31 16.77
CA LYS A 17 -47.03 0.84 16.72
C LYS A 17 -47.73 0.34 15.49
N LEU A 18 -48.78 1.05 15.04
CA LEU A 18 -49.50 0.72 13.82
C LEU A 18 -48.58 0.87 12.59
N VAL A 19 -47.83 1.95 12.51
CA VAL A 19 -46.91 2.21 11.38
C VAL A 19 -45.81 1.17 11.33
N ARG A 20 -45.16 0.87 12.45
CA ARG A 20 -44.12 -0.18 12.51
C ARG A 20 -44.66 -1.56 12.22
N GLY A 21 -45.87 -1.87 12.71
CA GLY A 21 -46.58 -3.12 12.36
C GLY A 21 -46.90 -3.22 10.88
N ALA A 22 -47.34 -2.13 10.26
CA ALA A 22 -47.61 -2.10 8.81
C ALA A 22 -46.29 -2.31 8.01
N LEU A 23 -45.18 -1.75 8.43
CA LEU A 23 -43.87 -1.97 7.78
C LEU A 23 -43.46 -3.46 7.83
N ARG A 24 -43.58 -4.13 8.98
CA ARG A 24 -43.27 -5.55 9.10
C ARG A 24 -44.10 -6.42 8.15
N ASN A 25 -45.33 -6.02 7.90
CA ASN A 25 -46.26 -6.78 7.08
C ASN A 25 -46.29 -6.34 5.60
N CYS A 26 -45.43 -5.39 5.18
CA CYS A 26 -45.48 -4.85 3.81
C CYS A 26 -44.59 -5.61 2.80
N LEU A 27 -43.78 -6.58 3.24
CA LEU A 27 -42.80 -7.25 2.39
C LEU A 27 -43.42 -7.94 1.19
N ASP A 28 -44.51 -8.69 1.34
CA ASP A 28 -45.19 -9.34 0.25
C ASP A 28 -45.74 -8.34 -0.78
N PHE A 29 -46.15 -7.17 -0.30
CA PHE A 29 -46.69 -6.11 -1.15
C PHE A 29 -45.63 -5.42 -1.99
N ILE A 30 -44.40 -5.25 -1.44
CA ILE A 30 -43.28 -4.60 -2.13
C ILE A 30 -42.39 -5.57 -2.89
N ALA A 31 -42.45 -6.88 -2.62
CA ALA A 31 -41.58 -7.89 -3.19
C ALA A 31 -41.45 -7.79 -4.71
N SER A 32 -42.57 -7.62 -5.43
CA SER A 32 -42.57 -7.47 -6.89
C SER A 32 -42.02 -6.13 -7.41
N LYS A 33 -41.72 -5.18 -6.51
CA LYS A 33 -41.20 -3.85 -6.83
C LYS A 33 -39.73 -3.68 -6.43
N VAL A 34 -39.18 -4.63 -5.70
CA VAL A 34 -37.74 -4.66 -5.33
C VAL A 34 -36.95 -5.13 -6.56
N PRO A 35 -35.95 -4.36 -7.01
CA PRO A 35 -35.16 -4.76 -8.17
C PRO A 35 -34.33 -6.03 -7.88
N THR A 36 -34.07 -6.78 -8.93
CA THR A 36 -33.11 -7.90 -8.91
C THR A 36 -31.67 -7.38 -8.82
N LEU A 37 -30.70 -8.24 -8.42
CA LEU A 37 -29.28 -7.84 -8.33
C LEU A 37 -28.73 -7.21 -9.63
N PRO A 38 -28.98 -7.75 -10.86
CA PRO A 38 -28.52 -7.11 -12.08
C PRO A 38 -29.16 -5.73 -12.33
N GLU A 39 -30.44 -5.57 -11.96
CA GLU A 39 -31.10 -4.26 -12.05
C GLU A 39 -30.54 -3.27 -11.05
N LEU A 40 -30.22 -3.72 -9.81
CA LEU A 40 -29.55 -2.91 -8.80
C LEU A 40 -28.15 -2.49 -9.24
N ALA A 41 -27.39 -3.39 -9.87
CA ALA A 41 -26.09 -3.07 -10.47
C ALA A 41 -26.19 -1.96 -11.53
N THR A 42 -27.24 -2.01 -12.36
CA THR A 42 -27.50 -0.96 -13.37
C THR A 42 -27.89 0.37 -12.73
N LEU A 43 -28.76 0.34 -11.72
CA LEU A 43 -29.16 1.53 -10.96
C LEU A 43 -27.95 2.19 -10.26
N GLN A 44 -27.03 1.39 -9.71
CA GLN A 44 -25.78 1.86 -9.12
C GLN A 44 -24.94 2.63 -10.16
N CYS A 45 -24.76 2.08 -11.35
CA CYS A 45 -24.02 2.75 -12.42
C CYS A 45 -24.67 4.06 -12.88
N GLU A 46 -25.99 4.13 -12.82
CA GLU A 46 -26.78 5.34 -13.16
C GLU A 46 -26.89 6.32 -11.99
N SER A 47 -26.35 6.01 -10.82
CA SER A 47 -26.51 6.77 -9.55
C SER A 47 -28.01 6.98 -9.21
N LYS A 48 -28.83 5.96 -9.44
CA LYS A 48 -30.26 5.95 -9.16
C LYS A 48 -30.58 4.93 -8.09
N TYR A 49 -31.62 5.20 -7.31
CA TYR A 49 -32.19 4.23 -6.37
C TYR A 49 -33.73 4.29 -6.41
N ARG A 50 -34.38 3.26 -5.89
CA ARG A 50 -35.85 3.20 -5.80
C ARG A 50 -36.32 3.27 -4.36
N TYR A 51 -37.42 3.93 -4.10
CA TYR A 51 -38.02 4.02 -2.77
C TYR A 51 -38.38 2.65 -2.16
N SER A 52 -38.61 1.61 -3.00
CA SER A 52 -38.81 0.23 -2.53
C SER A 52 -37.63 -0.29 -1.69
N GLU A 53 -36.40 0.12 -2.02
CA GLU A 53 -35.19 -0.25 -1.27
C GLU A 53 -35.18 0.36 0.13
N THR A 54 -35.59 1.63 0.27
CA THR A 54 -35.73 2.29 1.58
C THR A 54 -36.82 1.64 2.42
N ILE A 55 -37.94 1.25 1.79
CA ILE A 55 -39.04 0.57 2.49
C ILE A 55 -38.59 -0.83 2.94
N LEU A 56 -37.87 -1.56 2.09
CA LEU A 56 -37.30 -2.87 2.40
C LEU A 56 -36.36 -2.78 3.61
N TYR A 57 -35.47 -1.79 3.62
CA TYR A 57 -34.57 -1.55 4.74
C TYR A 57 -35.36 -1.33 6.05
N ALA A 58 -36.35 -0.42 6.02
CA ALA A 58 -37.16 -0.14 7.17
C ALA A 58 -37.94 -1.37 7.68
N ALA A 59 -38.51 -2.14 6.76
CA ALA A 59 -39.28 -3.35 7.09
C ALA A 59 -38.38 -4.41 7.75
N CYS A 60 -37.24 -4.72 7.17
CA CYS A 60 -36.31 -5.70 7.72
C CYS A 60 -35.73 -5.26 9.06
N LEU A 61 -35.42 -3.97 9.25
CA LEU A 61 -34.99 -3.43 10.52
C LEU A 61 -36.06 -3.61 11.62
N GLU A 62 -37.34 -3.32 11.29
CA GLU A 62 -38.43 -3.49 12.24
C GLU A 62 -38.75 -4.95 12.54
N ILE A 63 -38.55 -5.88 11.57
CA ILE A 63 -38.64 -7.32 11.81
C ILE A 63 -37.51 -7.76 12.76
N LEU A 64 -36.26 -7.37 12.47
CA LEU A 64 -35.13 -7.71 13.31
C LEU A 64 -35.29 -7.20 14.76
N ARG A 65 -35.81 -5.96 14.93
CA ARG A 65 -36.12 -5.39 16.24
C ARG A 65 -37.17 -6.17 17.01
N ALA A 66 -38.16 -6.71 16.29
CA ALA A 66 -39.30 -7.40 16.90
C ALA A 66 -39.04 -8.89 17.14
N GLU A 67 -38.37 -9.56 16.23
CA GLU A 67 -38.20 -11.03 16.18
C GLU A 67 -36.79 -11.48 16.52
N GLY A 68 -35.80 -10.59 16.42
CA GLY A 68 -34.40 -10.91 16.66
C GLY A 68 -33.69 -11.67 15.51
N ASN A 69 -34.41 -11.96 14.42
CA ASN A 69 -33.87 -12.63 13.24
C ASN A 69 -34.66 -12.23 11.98
N LEU A 70 -34.17 -12.65 10.79
CA LEU A 70 -34.77 -12.40 9.48
C LEU A 70 -35.12 -13.69 8.74
N GLU A 71 -35.28 -14.82 9.40
CA GLU A 71 -35.53 -16.13 8.78
C GLU A 71 -36.88 -16.20 8.05
N SER A 72 -37.84 -15.36 8.43
CA SER A 72 -39.14 -15.24 7.76
C SER A 72 -39.10 -14.45 6.44
N VAL A 73 -37.99 -13.72 6.17
CA VAL A 73 -37.86 -12.85 5.00
C VAL A 73 -37.32 -13.65 3.81
N ASN A 74 -37.92 -13.41 2.64
CA ASN A 74 -37.46 -14.03 1.39
C ASN A 74 -35.98 -13.66 1.11
N ILE A 75 -35.17 -14.70 0.79
CA ILE A 75 -33.75 -14.57 0.52
C ILE A 75 -33.44 -13.58 -0.63
N GLU A 76 -34.28 -13.48 -1.64
CA GLU A 76 -34.10 -12.52 -2.75
C GLU A 76 -34.23 -11.06 -2.26
N LEU A 77 -35.13 -10.80 -1.31
CA LEU A 77 -35.28 -9.49 -0.69
C LEU A 77 -34.08 -9.15 0.19
N LEU A 78 -33.58 -10.10 0.95
CA LEU A 78 -32.37 -9.92 1.76
C LEU A 78 -31.15 -9.66 0.87
N THR A 79 -31.05 -10.39 -0.24
CA THR A 79 -29.97 -10.22 -1.22
C THR A 79 -30.01 -8.81 -1.85
N ALA A 80 -31.21 -8.31 -2.17
CA ALA A 80 -31.37 -6.92 -2.65
C ALA A 80 -31.03 -5.90 -1.55
N LEU A 81 -31.50 -6.12 -0.33
CA LEU A 81 -31.22 -5.24 0.80
C LEU A 81 -29.72 -5.09 1.08
N ARG A 82 -28.96 -6.18 0.87
CA ARG A 82 -27.52 -6.18 1.09
C ARG A 82 -26.75 -5.13 0.30
N THR A 83 -27.22 -4.76 -0.89
CA THR A 83 -26.59 -3.70 -1.70
C THR A 83 -26.71 -2.31 -1.07
N ASN A 84 -27.72 -2.09 -0.24
CA ASN A 84 -28.02 -0.80 0.40
C ASN A 84 -27.74 -0.74 1.89
N ILE A 85 -27.08 -1.75 2.44
CA ILE A 85 -26.89 -1.88 3.90
C ILE A 85 -26.07 -0.72 4.49
N HIS A 86 -25.17 -0.14 3.72
CA HIS A 86 -24.31 0.95 4.14
C HIS A 86 -24.95 2.35 3.99
N MET A 87 -26.19 2.44 3.53
CA MET A 87 -26.90 3.73 3.52
C MET A 87 -27.06 4.26 4.94
N GLY A 88 -26.60 5.50 5.17
CA GLY A 88 -26.72 6.17 6.47
C GLY A 88 -28.13 6.73 6.67
N TYR A 89 -28.83 6.25 7.68
CA TYR A 89 -30.11 6.78 8.14
C TYR A 89 -29.96 7.38 9.53
N ASN A 90 -30.49 8.60 9.74
CA ASN A 90 -30.25 9.37 10.96
C ASN A 90 -30.74 8.68 12.25
N SER A 91 -31.78 7.83 12.15
CA SER A 91 -32.37 7.13 13.28
C SER A 91 -31.92 5.66 13.42
N VAL A 92 -30.92 5.25 12.65
CA VAL A 92 -30.33 3.92 12.73
C VAL A 92 -28.92 4.03 13.28
N SER A 93 -28.68 3.42 14.43
CA SER A 93 -27.33 3.40 15.00
C SER A 93 -26.40 2.49 14.22
N THR A 94 -25.10 2.67 14.42
CA THR A 94 -24.08 1.80 13.80
C THR A 94 -24.27 0.35 14.23
N GLU A 95 -24.56 0.13 15.52
CA GLU A 95 -24.80 -1.19 16.09
C GLU A 95 -26.02 -1.88 15.48
N GLU A 96 -27.10 -1.13 15.22
CA GLU A 96 -28.30 -1.68 14.57
C GLU A 96 -28.05 -2.02 13.11
N ARG A 97 -27.30 -1.19 12.40
CA ARG A 97 -26.90 -1.46 11.00
C ARG A 97 -26.01 -2.70 10.93
N ASP A 98 -25.01 -2.77 11.80
CA ASP A 98 -24.06 -3.89 11.82
C ASP A 98 -24.76 -5.21 12.24
N ALA A 99 -25.72 -5.15 13.16
CA ALA A 99 -26.57 -6.31 13.50
C ALA A 99 -27.46 -6.74 12.32
N LEU A 100 -28.04 -5.78 11.60
CA LEU A 100 -28.85 -6.05 10.41
C LEU A 100 -27.98 -6.67 9.31
N GLN A 101 -26.80 -6.14 9.07
CA GLN A 101 -25.84 -6.70 8.10
C GLN A 101 -25.42 -8.12 8.49
N ALA A 102 -25.04 -8.34 9.74
CA ALA A 102 -24.60 -9.65 10.21
C ALA A 102 -25.70 -10.72 10.06
N GLU A 103 -26.95 -10.36 10.32
CA GLU A 103 -28.07 -11.28 10.17
C GLU A 103 -28.39 -11.57 8.68
N ILE A 104 -28.32 -10.55 7.82
CA ILE A 104 -28.44 -10.74 6.37
C ILE A 104 -27.32 -11.65 5.87
N ASP A 105 -26.06 -11.34 6.22
CA ASP A 105 -24.89 -12.11 5.77
C ASP A 105 -24.96 -13.56 6.24
N ARG A 106 -25.44 -13.81 7.46
CA ARG A 106 -25.67 -15.18 7.99
C ARG A 106 -26.63 -15.99 7.12
N ILE A 107 -27.66 -15.35 6.58
CA ILE A 107 -28.69 -16.04 5.79
C ILE A 107 -28.27 -16.19 4.34
N ILE A 108 -27.75 -15.14 3.71
CA ILE A 108 -27.47 -15.15 2.26
C ILE A 108 -26.10 -15.72 1.91
N PHE A 109 -25.15 -15.75 2.86
CA PHE A 109 -23.78 -16.26 2.67
C PHE A 109 -23.48 -17.45 3.59
N PRO A 110 -24.16 -18.59 3.43
CA PRO A 110 -23.89 -19.78 4.23
C PRO A 110 -22.48 -20.36 4.00
N ASP A 111 -21.85 -19.99 2.88
CA ASP A 111 -20.51 -20.42 2.49
C ASP A 111 -19.83 -19.36 1.58
N SER A 112 -18.55 -19.57 1.30
CA SER A 112 -17.75 -18.67 0.45
C SER A 112 -18.19 -18.66 -1.02
N GLU A 113 -18.82 -19.73 -1.52
CA GLU A 113 -19.31 -19.82 -2.89
C GLU A 113 -20.53 -18.91 -3.10
N SER A 114 -21.44 -18.86 -2.15
CA SER A 114 -22.61 -17.96 -2.18
C SER A 114 -22.17 -16.50 -2.11
N ALA A 115 -21.15 -16.18 -1.32
CA ALA A 115 -20.57 -14.84 -1.25
C ALA A 115 -19.89 -14.44 -2.59
N GLU A 116 -19.09 -15.34 -3.18
CA GLU A 116 -18.50 -15.10 -4.50
C GLU A 116 -19.57 -14.91 -5.58
N LYS A 117 -20.59 -15.75 -5.57
CA LYS A 117 -21.72 -15.66 -6.52
C LYS A 117 -22.43 -14.30 -6.44
N TYR A 118 -22.64 -13.79 -5.23
CA TYR A 118 -23.23 -12.47 -5.02
C TYR A 118 -22.36 -11.37 -5.66
N LEU A 119 -21.05 -11.36 -5.40
CA LEU A 119 -20.13 -10.39 -6.01
C LEU A 119 -20.18 -10.46 -7.54
N ARG A 120 -20.19 -11.67 -8.11
CA ARG A 120 -20.27 -11.85 -9.55
C ARG A 120 -21.60 -11.32 -10.12
N GLN A 121 -22.69 -11.55 -9.43
CA GLN A 121 -24.01 -11.10 -9.89
C GLN A 121 -24.22 -9.59 -9.73
N TYR A 122 -23.58 -8.97 -8.74
CA TYR A 122 -23.77 -7.56 -8.44
C TYR A 122 -22.65 -6.67 -9.00
N VAL A 123 -21.38 -7.03 -8.82
CA VAL A 123 -20.24 -6.20 -9.21
C VAL A 123 -19.85 -6.40 -10.67
N GLU A 124 -19.83 -7.65 -11.20
CA GLU A 124 -19.43 -7.88 -12.61
C GLU A 124 -20.27 -7.12 -13.64
N PRO A 125 -21.60 -7.00 -13.50
CA PRO A 125 -22.39 -6.15 -14.41
C PRO A 125 -21.96 -4.68 -14.38
N GLN A 126 -21.53 -4.16 -13.21
CA GLN A 126 -21.03 -2.80 -13.09
C GLN A 126 -19.65 -2.64 -13.79
N LEU A 127 -18.81 -3.68 -13.78
CA LEU A 127 -17.52 -3.69 -14.48
C LEU A 127 -17.70 -3.86 -16.01
N SER A 128 -18.81 -4.41 -16.45
CA SER A 128 -19.11 -4.71 -17.87
C SER A 128 -19.71 -3.53 -18.63
N GLN A 129 -20.14 -2.49 -17.95
CA GLN A 129 -20.79 -1.32 -18.53
C GLN A 129 -20.14 -0.03 -18.02
N PRO A 130 -20.39 1.13 -18.65
CA PRO A 130 -19.93 2.41 -18.11
C PRO A 130 -20.51 2.65 -16.72
N CYS A 131 -19.68 2.53 -15.71
CA CYS A 131 -20.01 2.74 -14.30
C CYS A 131 -18.93 3.65 -13.67
N PRO A 132 -19.28 4.89 -13.29
CA PRO A 132 -18.29 5.81 -12.71
C PRO A 132 -17.65 5.30 -11.41
N HIS A 133 -18.45 4.64 -10.58
CA HIS A 133 -18.05 4.18 -9.25
C HIS A 133 -18.53 2.74 -9.00
N PRO A 134 -17.94 1.74 -9.64
CA PRO A 134 -18.27 0.34 -9.37
C PRO A 134 -17.89 -0.02 -7.95
N GLU A 135 -18.70 -0.84 -7.30
CA GLU A 135 -18.56 -1.17 -5.88
C GLU A 135 -17.48 -2.25 -5.59
N ILE A 136 -16.33 -2.09 -6.23
CA ILE A 136 -15.13 -2.94 -6.01
C ILE A 136 -14.68 -2.93 -4.55
N TRP A 137 -14.95 -1.85 -3.81
CA TRP A 137 -14.58 -1.70 -2.41
C TRP A 137 -15.14 -2.82 -1.52
N MET A 138 -16.29 -3.41 -1.86
CA MET A 138 -16.87 -4.54 -1.15
C MET A 138 -15.88 -5.70 -1.06
N LEU A 139 -15.16 -5.98 -2.14
CA LEU A 139 -14.17 -7.06 -2.19
C LEU A 139 -13.04 -6.88 -1.17
N SER A 140 -12.59 -5.65 -0.92
CA SER A 140 -11.50 -5.37 0.03
C SER A 140 -11.98 -5.02 1.43
N GLY A 141 -13.12 -4.35 1.55
CA GLY A 141 -13.58 -3.76 2.80
C GLY A 141 -14.37 -4.69 3.69
N GLU A 142 -14.91 -5.80 3.15
CA GLU A 142 -15.80 -6.68 3.89
C GLU A 142 -15.21 -8.08 4.08
N GLU A 143 -15.21 -8.57 5.32
CA GLU A 143 -14.56 -9.83 5.67
C GLU A 143 -15.25 -11.06 5.08
N VAL A 144 -16.56 -10.99 4.87
CA VAL A 144 -17.34 -12.08 4.25
C VAL A 144 -16.85 -12.44 2.84
N PHE A 145 -16.17 -11.51 2.15
CA PHE A 145 -15.59 -11.71 0.83
C PHE A 145 -14.09 -12.05 0.83
N SER A 146 -13.47 -12.25 2.00
CA SER A 146 -12.02 -12.46 2.15
C SER A 146 -11.48 -13.59 1.28
N HIS A 147 -12.19 -14.71 1.19
CA HIS A 147 -11.78 -15.86 0.37
C HIS A 147 -11.73 -15.58 -1.15
N SER A 148 -12.47 -14.57 -1.60
CA SER A 148 -12.56 -14.23 -3.03
C SER A 148 -11.61 -13.11 -3.47
N ARG A 149 -10.96 -12.41 -2.53
CA ARG A 149 -10.15 -11.22 -2.79
C ARG A 149 -9.08 -11.44 -3.84
N ALA A 150 -8.20 -12.41 -3.61
CA ALA A 150 -7.10 -12.72 -4.53
C ALA A 150 -7.62 -13.15 -5.91
N LYS A 151 -8.55 -14.11 -5.93
CA LYS A 151 -9.09 -14.70 -7.16
C LYS A 151 -9.82 -13.68 -8.01
N LEU A 152 -10.80 -12.96 -7.44
CA LEU A 152 -11.65 -12.06 -8.20
C LEU A 152 -10.92 -10.81 -8.67
N SER A 153 -10.00 -10.26 -7.87
CA SER A 153 -9.22 -9.09 -8.29
C SER A 153 -8.37 -9.37 -9.53
N ILE A 154 -7.71 -10.52 -9.57
CA ILE A 154 -6.91 -10.99 -10.69
C ILE A 154 -7.81 -11.28 -11.93
N GLU A 155 -8.88 -12.03 -11.73
CA GLU A 155 -9.81 -12.39 -12.80
C GLU A 155 -10.43 -11.13 -13.44
N TRP A 156 -10.86 -10.18 -12.63
CA TRP A 156 -11.49 -8.94 -13.10
C TRP A 156 -10.51 -8.02 -13.81
N LEU A 157 -9.26 -7.92 -13.34
CA LEU A 157 -8.19 -7.20 -14.05
C LEU A 157 -7.95 -7.79 -15.45
N CYS A 158 -7.96 -9.12 -15.58
CA CYS A 158 -7.74 -9.79 -16.85
C CYS A 158 -8.91 -9.67 -17.80
N ARG A 159 -10.15 -9.71 -17.28
CA ARG A 159 -11.38 -9.81 -18.05
C ARG A 159 -11.91 -8.45 -18.48
N PHE A 160 -11.84 -7.44 -17.61
CA PHE A 160 -12.44 -6.12 -17.85
C PHE A 160 -11.37 -5.08 -18.20
N THR A 161 -10.93 -5.06 -19.47
CA THR A 161 -9.82 -4.22 -19.94
C THR A 161 -10.16 -2.72 -20.05
N ASN A 162 -11.46 -2.37 -20.14
CA ASN A 162 -11.94 -1.00 -20.38
C ASN A 162 -12.32 -0.24 -19.09
N LEU A 163 -11.96 -0.75 -17.92
CA LEU A 163 -12.27 -0.11 -16.65
C LEU A 163 -11.70 1.31 -16.54
N PRO A 164 -12.36 2.21 -15.80
CA PRO A 164 -11.77 3.47 -15.36
C PRO A 164 -10.45 3.21 -14.60
N LEU A 165 -9.51 4.17 -14.69
CA LEU A 165 -8.19 4.00 -14.05
C LEU A 165 -8.29 3.75 -12.54
N ASP A 166 -9.19 4.44 -11.85
CA ASP A 166 -9.37 4.27 -10.40
C ASP A 166 -9.87 2.85 -10.05
N SER A 167 -10.68 2.25 -10.92
CA SER A 167 -11.12 0.85 -10.77
C SER A 167 -9.98 -0.14 -11.01
N VAL A 168 -9.15 0.11 -12.02
CA VAL A 168 -7.95 -0.69 -12.31
C VAL A 168 -6.99 -0.60 -11.13
N ASP A 169 -6.74 0.60 -10.61
CA ASP A 169 -5.86 0.86 -9.47
C ASP A 169 -6.35 0.11 -8.22
N LYS A 170 -7.64 0.20 -7.92
CA LYS A 170 -8.24 -0.49 -6.78
C LYS A 170 -8.16 -2.01 -6.89
N LEU A 171 -8.46 -2.58 -8.05
CA LEU A 171 -8.31 -4.02 -8.28
C LEU A 171 -6.86 -4.47 -8.17
N PHE A 172 -5.93 -3.66 -8.67
CA PHE A 172 -4.51 -3.95 -8.58
C PHE A 172 -4.02 -3.92 -7.13
N GLU A 173 -4.46 -2.94 -6.33
CA GLU A 173 -4.16 -2.88 -4.89
C GLU A 173 -4.65 -4.14 -4.16
N ILE A 174 -5.89 -4.57 -4.43
CA ILE A 174 -6.44 -5.80 -3.82
C ILE A 174 -5.63 -7.02 -4.25
N ALA A 175 -5.30 -7.13 -5.55
CA ALA A 175 -4.49 -8.22 -6.06
C ALA A 175 -3.08 -8.22 -5.48
N ALA A 176 -2.47 -7.05 -5.26
CA ALA A 176 -1.15 -6.94 -4.63
C ALA A 176 -1.17 -7.26 -3.13
N GLN A 177 -2.28 -6.98 -2.46
CA GLN A 177 -2.42 -7.25 -1.02
C GLN A 177 -2.72 -8.72 -0.72
N TYR A 178 -3.52 -9.38 -1.55
CA TYR A 178 -4.04 -10.71 -1.25
C TYR A 178 -3.63 -11.79 -2.25
N GLY A 179 -3.10 -11.42 -3.42
CA GLY A 179 -2.72 -12.34 -4.49
C GLY A 179 -1.23 -12.69 -4.50
N GLU A 180 -0.86 -13.54 -5.46
CA GLU A 180 0.51 -13.95 -5.70
C GLU A 180 1.21 -13.00 -6.67
N ARG A 181 2.49 -12.74 -6.44
CA ARG A 181 3.31 -11.81 -7.24
C ARG A 181 3.41 -12.24 -8.70
N GLU A 182 3.53 -13.55 -8.93
CA GLU A 182 3.65 -14.16 -10.26
C GLU A 182 2.44 -13.82 -11.14
N ASN A 183 1.24 -13.90 -10.60
CA ASN A 183 0.01 -13.55 -11.32
C ASN A 183 -0.02 -12.05 -11.70
N LEU A 184 0.49 -11.19 -10.83
CA LEU A 184 0.59 -9.76 -11.13
C LEU A 184 1.63 -9.48 -12.24
N ILE A 185 2.76 -10.17 -12.21
CA ILE A 185 3.79 -10.07 -13.26
C ILE A 185 3.19 -10.45 -14.62
N GLU A 186 2.48 -11.57 -14.72
CA GLU A 186 1.81 -12.00 -15.97
C GLU A 186 0.81 -10.96 -16.48
N ILE A 187 0.05 -10.34 -15.59
CA ILE A 187 -0.89 -9.27 -15.95
C ILE A 187 -0.15 -8.04 -16.49
N ILE A 188 0.89 -7.60 -15.79
CA ILE A 188 1.70 -6.45 -16.17
C ILE A 188 2.33 -6.69 -17.55
N GLU A 189 2.98 -7.85 -17.75
CA GLU A 189 3.60 -8.21 -19.02
C GLU A 189 2.58 -8.20 -20.18
N LYS A 190 1.39 -8.77 -19.96
CA LYS A 190 0.31 -8.76 -20.95
C LYS A 190 -0.13 -7.34 -21.33
N PHE A 191 -0.32 -6.45 -20.36
CA PHE A 191 -0.74 -5.08 -20.64
C PHE A 191 0.39 -4.26 -21.26
N CYS A 192 1.63 -4.44 -20.83
CA CYS A 192 2.80 -3.78 -21.42
C CYS A 192 3.07 -4.26 -22.85
N ALA A 193 2.89 -5.55 -23.14
CA ALA A 193 2.96 -6.07 -24.51
C ALA A 193 1.90 -5.45 -25.43
N ASN A 194 0.69 -5.23 -24.94
CA ASN A 194 -0.35 -4.54 -25.71
C ASN A 194 0.03 -3.07 -25.98
N ILE A 195 0.54 -2.36 -24.95
CA ILE A 195 1.05 -0.99 -25.11
C ILE A 195 2.17 -0.96 -26.16
N MET A 196 3.10 -1.91 -26.13
CA MET A 196 4.20 -2.00 -27.09
C MET A 196 3.70 -2.18 -28.52
N SER A 197 2.66 -2.97 -28.74
CA SER A 197 2.09 -3.19 -30.07
C SER A 197 1.51 -1.92 -30.71
N GLU A 198 1.10 -0.97 -29.88
CA GLU A 198 0.53 0.32 -30.30
C GLU A 198 1.58 1.47 -30.29
N TRP A 199 2.78 1.19 -29.80
CA TRP A 199 3.86 2.17 -29.67
C TRP A 199 4.51 2.49 -31.03
N PRO A 200 4.86 3.75 -31.37
CA PRO A 200 4.88 4.96 -30.53
C PRO A 200 3.69 5.91 -30.77
N ASN A 201 2.52 5.41 -31.18
CA ASN A 201 1.40 6.29 -31.54
C ASN A 201 0.99 7.18 -30.34
N PRO A 202 1.24 8.51 -30.43
CA PRO A 202 0.73 9.42 -29.43
C PRO A 202 -0.78 9.35 -29.42
N THR A 203 -1.38 9.46 -28.25
CA THR A 203 -2.84 9.55 -28.12
C THR A 203 -3.18 10.89 -27.49
N ASP A 204 -4.16 11.59 -28.08
CA ASP A 204 -4.70 12.81 -27.50
C ASP A 204 -5.69 12.51 -26.36
N ASN A 205 -5.93 11.23 -26.09
CA ASN A 205 -6.81 10.79 -25.01
C ASN A 205 -6.02 10.65 -23.70
N GLU A 206 -6.20 11.62 -22.81
CA GLU A 206 -5.56 11.68 -21.50
C GLU A 206 -5.79 10.40 -20.66
N ASN A 207 -6.95 9.77 -20.75
CA ASN A 207 -7.23 8.56 -19.99
C ASN A 207 -6.41 7.35 -20.49
N ILE A 208 -6.18 7.26 -21.79
CA ILE A 208 -5.32 6.20 -22.36
C ILE A 208 -3.89 6.43 -21.92
N GLU A 209 -3.41 7.68 -21.99
CA GLU A 209 -2.06 8.05 -21.58
C GLU A 209 -1.83 7.73 -20.09
N ARG A 210 -2.76 8.09 -19.22
CA ARG A 210 -2.69 7.77 -17.78
C ARG A 210 -2.67 6.27 -17.50
N LYS A 211 -3.43 5.46 -18.26
CA LYS A 211 -3.37 3.99 -18.15
C LYS A 211 -2.04 3.42 -18.63
N ARG A 212 -1.44 4.00 -19.70
CA ARG A 212 -0.10 3.62 -20.16
C ARG A 212 0.93 3.87 -19.04
N ILE A 213 0.95 5.08 -18.47
CA ILE A 213 1.85 5.40 -17.35
C ILE A 213 1.63 4.43 -16.19
N PHE A 214 0.38 4.15 -15.86
CA PHE A 214 0.03 3.21 -14.79
C PHE A 214 0.71 1.85 -14.97
N TRP A 215 0.61 1.23 -16.13
CA TRP A 215 1.18 -0.10 -16.39
C TRP A 215 2.70 -0.06 -16.51
N LEU A 216 3.27 0.95 -17.17
CA LEU A 216 4.73 1.09 -17.32
C LEU A 216 5.44 1.36 -15.98
N VAL A 217 4.81 2.10 -15.07
CA VAL A 217 5.33 2.27 -13.71
C VAL A 217 5.30 0.96 -12.94
N ARG A 218 4.28 0.12 -13.15
CA ARG A 218 4.24 -1.21 -12.55
C ARG A 218 5.25 -2.17 -13.17
N GLU A 219 5.46 -2.13 -14.46
CA GLU A 219 6.56 -2.85 -15.12
C GLU A 219 7.88 -2.50 -14.43
N PHE A 220 8.15 -1.21 -14.24
CA PHE A 220 9.35 -0.75 -13.54
C PHE A 220 9.49 -1.32 -12.12
N TYR A 221 8.40 -1.38 -11.35
CA TYR A 221 8.46 -1.91 -9.99
C TYR A 221 8.56 -3.43 -9.91
N PHE A 222 7.84 -4.14 -10.75
CA PHE A 222 7.66 -5.60 -10.64
C PHE A 222 8.66 -6.41 -11.45
N LEU A 223 9.18 -5.87 -12.56
CA LEU A 223 10.13 -6.58 -13.45
C LEU A 223 11.56 -6.09 -13.20
N ASP A 224 12.51 -7.02 -13.36
CA ASP A 224 13.93 -6.71 -13.17
C ASP A 224 14.54 -5.99 -14.38
N ASN A 225 13.99 -6.23 -15.57
CA ASN A 225 14.44 -5.60 -16.81
C ASN A 225 13.46 -4.50 -17.24
N ILE A 226 13.90 -3.25 -17.13
CA ILE A 226 13.16 -2.11 -17.64
C ILE A 226 13.38 -2.05 -19.15
N THR A 227 12.30 -2.01 -19.91
CA THR A 227 12.40 -1.79 -21.35
C THR A 227 12.92 -0.36 -21.61
N ASP A 228 14.10 -0.25 -22.25
CA ASP A 228 14.80 1.04 -22.46
C ASP A 228 13.91 2.11 -23.11
N ILE A 229 13.06 1.70 -24.06
CA ILE A 229 12.12 2.60 -24.76
C ILE A 229 11.12 3.21 -23.78
N TYR A 230 10.56 2.41 -22.91
CA TYR A 230 9.60 2.90 -21.91
C TYR A 230 10.26 3.79 -20.88
N TRP A 231 11.45 3.40 -20.45
CA TRP A 231 12.21 4.20 -19.50
C TRP A 231 12.56 5.57 -20.08
N ALA A 232 13.05 5.60 -21.32
CA ALA A 232 13.36 6.84 -22.01
C ALA A 232 12.13 7.76 -22.14
N TRP A 233 10.97 7.17 -22.42
CA TRP A 233 9.71 7.91 -22.49
C TRP A 233 9.23 8.40 -21.10
N LEU A 234 9.23 7.55 -20.08
CA LEU A 234 8.81 7.93 -18.74
C LEU A 234 9.65 9.09 -18.17
N ARG A 235 10.97 9.05 -18.32
CA ARG A 235 11.87 10.09 -17.82
C ARG A 235 11.84 11.38 -18.62
N SER A 236 11.26 11.41 -19.81
CA SER A 236 11.16 12.62 -20.63
C SER A 236 10.21 13.68 -20.07
N ASN A 237 9.28 13.30 -19.21
CA ASN A 237 8.36 14.20 -18.53
C ASN A 237 8.56 14.14 -17.02
N LYS A 238 8.98 15.26 -16.42
CA LYS A 238 9.24 15.36 -14.97
C LYS A 238 8.03 15.01 -14.10
N ASP A 239 6.80 15.29 -14.57
CA ASP A 239 5.56 15.02 -13.84
C ASP A 239 5.31 13.51 -13.66
N ASN A 240 5.96 12.65 -14.46
CA ASN A 240 5.88 11.20 -14.31
C ASN A 240 6.48 10.70 -12.97
N LEU A 241 7.37 11.45 -12.34
CA LEU A 241 7.83 11.16 -10.97
C LEU A 241 6.67 11.05 -9.98
N LEU A 242 5.63 11.88 -10.15
CA LEU A 242 4.45 11.84 -9.27
C LEU A 242 3.60 10.57 -9.47
N HIS A 243 3.67 9.95 -10.65
CA HIS A 243 3.07 8.64 -10.87
C HIS A 243 3.88 7.52 -10.18
N PHE A 244 5.21 7.60 -10.21
CA PHE A 244 6.05 6.70 -9.41
C PHE A 244 5.72 6.81 -7.91
N TYR A 245 5.56 8.03 -7.39
CA TYR A 245 5.14 8.26 -6.02
C TYR A 245 3.75 7.67 -5.74
N LYS A 246 2.74 8.03 -6.54
CA LYS A 246 1.35 7.57 -6.36
C LYS A 246 1.24 6.04 -6.42
N TYR A 247 1.94 5.41 -7.35
CA TYR A 247 1.83 3.98 -7.63
C TYR A 247 2.96 3.14 -7.02
N SER A 248 3.77 3.71 -6.13
CA SER A 248 4.88 3.00 -5.50
C SER A 248 4.45 1.95 -4.47
N GLY A 249 3.19 1.93 -4.06
CA GLY A 249 2.71 1.08 -2.97
C GLY A 249 3.25 1.47 -1.58
N HIS A 250 4.03 2.54 -1.48
CA HIS A 250 4.74 2.93 -0.27
C HIS A 250 3.84 3.29 0.91
N MET A 251 2.63 3.74 0.63
CA MET A 251 1.67 4.14 1.66
C MET A 251 1.02 2.96 2.39
N SER A 252 1.16 1.73 1.86
CA SER A 252 0.49 0.52 2.39
C SER A 252 1.44 -0.65 2.65
N ARG A 253 2.73 -0.42 2.80
CA ARG A 253 3.78 -1.46 2.78
C ARG A 253 3.70 -2.56 3.83
N SER A 254 3.12 -2.30 4.98
CA SER A 254 3.03 -3.31 6.04
C SER A 254 2.10 -4.47 5.72
N GLU A 255 1.26 -4.35 4.67
CA GLU A 255 0.19 -5.30 4.36
C GLU A 255 0.24 -5.87 2.93
N ASN A 256 1.05 -5.30 2.01
CA ASN A 256 1.11 -5.74 0.60
C ASN A 256 2.11 -6.88 0.40
N HIS A 257 1.65 -8.11 0.43
CA HIS A 257 2.50 -9.32 0.30
C HIS A 257 3.15 -9.50 -1.08
N ALA A 258 2.46 -9.13 -2.15
CA ALA A 258 2.93 -9.32 -3.53
C ALA A 258 3.68 -8.11 -4.11
N TRP A 259 3.67 -6.96 -3.43
CA TRP A 259 4.37 -5.77 -3.90
C TRP A 259 5.89 -5.93 -3.72
N PRO A 260 6.71 -5.72 -4.78
CA PRO A 260 8.15 -5.86 -4.67
C PRO A 260 8.79 -4.75 -3.87
N GLU A 261 9.85 -5.07 -3.14
CA GLU A 261 10.72 -4.05 -2.57
C GLU A 261 11.47 -3.31 -3.68
N LEU A 262 11.71 -2.02 -3.47
CA LEU A 262 12.45 -1.20 -4.41
C LEU A 262 13.95 -1.46 -4.24
N THR A 263 14.56 -2.04 -5.28
CA THR A 263 16.00 -2.35 -5.28
C THR A 263 16.84 -1.08 -5.39
N SER A 264 18.08 -1.13 -4.91
CA SER A 264 19.05 -0.03 -4.99
C SER A 264 19.24 0.47 -6.43
N ILE A 265 19.27 -0.42 -7.41
CA ILE A 265 19.41 -0.08 -8.83
C ILE A 265 18.20 0.71 -9.33
N LYS A 266 17.00 0.34 -8.92
CA LYS A 266 15.77 1.07 -9.29
C LYS A 266 15.70 2.44 -8.63
N VAL A 267 16.15 2.54 -7.37
CA VAL A 267 16.31 3.84 -6.68
C VAL A 267 17.28 4.74 -7.44
N GLU A 268 18.47 4.23 -7.79
CA GLU A 268 19.46 4.98 -8.57
C GLU A 268 18.87 5.46 -9.91
N ALA A 269 18.13 4.60 -10.62
CA ALA A 269 17.50 4.97 -11.90
C ALA A 269 16.50 6.10 -11.75
N ILE A 270 15.65 6.11 -10.72
CA ILE A 270 14.70 7.19 -10.47
C ILE A 270 15.44 8.49 -10.10
N LEU A 271 16.44 8.42 -9.21
CA LEU A 271 17.24 9.56 -8.81
C LEU A 271 17.96 10.18 -10.01
N ASP A 272 18.63 9.37 -10.84
CA ASP A 272 19.32 9.81 -12.05
C ASP A 272 18.38 10.49 -13.04
N ALA A 273 17.17 10.01 -13.16
CA ALA A 273 16.20 10.56 -14.09
C ALA A 273 15.61 11.90 -13.63
N PHE A 274 15.39 12.07 -12.33
CA PHE A 274 14.49 13.13 -11.86
C PHE A 274 15.12 14.14 -10.89
N ILE A 275 16.28 13.86 -10.27
CA ILE A 275 16.85 14.73 -9.23
C ILE A 275 17.13 16.17 -9.71
N GLU A 276 17.53 16.36 -10.97
CA GLU A 276 17.79 17.68 -11.54
C GLU A 276 16.52 18.37 -12.08
N GLN A 277 15.47 17.59 -12.33
CA GLN A 277 14.22 18.14 -12.87
C GLN A 277 13.33 18.75 -11.77
N TRP A 278 13.57 18.37 -10.50
CA TRP A 278 12.85 18.85 -9.35
C TRP A 278 13.80 19.53 -8.37
N PRO A 279 13.75 20.87 -8.26
CA PRO A 279 14.64 21.61 -7.37
C PRO A 279 14.35 21.31 -5.90
N ARG A 280 15.37 21.52 -5.07
CA ARG A 280 15.22 21.47 -3.63
C ARG A 280 14.21 22.53 -3.16
N VAL A 281 13.28 22.11 -2.29
CA VAL A 281 12.26 22.97 -1.70
C VAL A 281 12.40 22.93 -0.18
N GLU A 282 12.20 24.07 0.50
CA GLU A 282 12.02 24.06 1.95
C GLU A 282 10.74 23.32 2.29
N LEU A 283 10.87 22.28 3.11
CA LEU A 283 9.74 21.45 3.52
C LEU A 283 9.10 22.06 4.77
N PRO A 284 7.77 22.29 4.77
CA PRO A 284 7.08 22.73 5.98
C PRO A 284 7.04 21.59 7.02
N ASP A 285 6.95 21.97 8.31
CA ASP A 285 6.87 21.03 9.43
C ASP A 285 5.57 20.19 9.38
N LEU A 286 4.50 20.74 8.82
CA LEU A 286 3.21 20.08 8.68
C LEU A 286 2.96 19.71 7.22
N TRP A 287 2.60 18.47 7.00
CA TRP A 287 2.30 17.92 5.69
C TRP A 287 0.78 17.71 5.51
N GLY A 288 0.27 18.04 4.31
CA GLY A 288 -1.15 17.89 3.98
C GLY A 288 -1.39 17.28 2.59
N SER A 289 -2.59 16.79 2.36
CA SER A 289 -3.02 16.21 1.08
C SER A 289 -2.91 17.22 -0.10
N ASN A 290 -2.93 18.51 0.20
CA ASN A 290 -2.88 19.60 -0.77
C ASN A 290 -1.46 20.18 -0.99
N SER A 291 -0.40 19.50 -0.55
CA SER A 291 0.98 19.95 -0.80
C SER A 291 1.24 20.16 -2.29
N PRO A 292 2.01 21.22 -2.66
CA PRO A 292 2.43 21.47 -4.03
C PRO A 292 3.15 20.27 -4.66
N LYS A 293 3.13 20.20 -6.00
CA LYS A 293 3.81 19.12 -6.75
C LYS A 293 5.31 19.08 -6.46
N GLU A 294 5.94 20.21 -6.35
CA GLU A 294 7.37 20.39 -6.08
C GLU A 294 7.75 19.80 -4.72
N GLU A 295 6.92 20.06 -3.71
CA GLU A 295 7.11 19.50 -2.37
C GLU A 295 6.96 17.97 -2.38
N LYS A 296 5.90 17.44 -3.01
CA LYS A 296 5.67 16.00 -3.13
C LYS A 296 6.83 15.30 -3.84
N ALA A 297 7.29 15.88 -4.95
CA ALA A 297 8.42 15.36 -5.73
C ALA A 297 9.71 15.35 -4.91
N TYR A 298 10.02 16.46 -4.24
CA TYR A 298 11.22 16.56 -3.42
C TYR A 298 11.20 15.61 -2.22
N ARG A 299 10.07 15.49 -1.51
CA ARG A 299 9.90 14.52 -0.42
C ARG A 299 10.13 13.10 -0.92
N PHE A 300 9.49 12.73 -2.03
CA PHE A 300 9.63 11.40 -2.58
C PHE A 300 11.08 11.05 -2.95
N LEU A 301 11.80 11.97 -3.61
CA LEU A 301 13.22 11.75 -3.95
C LEU A 301 14.10 11.60 -2.70
N ASN A 302 13.82 12.34 -1.62
CA ASN A 302 14.53 12.18 -0.34
C ASN A 302 14.18 10.88 0.39
N GLU A 303 12.93 10.45 0.29
CA GLU A 303 12.48 9.20 0.92
C GLU A 303 13.01 7.96 0.20
N LEU A 304 13.13 8.04 -1.14
CA LEU A 304 13.61 6.93 -1.97
C LEU A 304 14.96 6.38 -1.54
N ILE A 305 15.90 7.24 -1.12
CA ILE A 305 17.24 6.78 -0.74
C ILE A 305 17.23 5.81 0.44
N TRP A 306 16.23 5.92 1.34
CA TRP A 306 16.14 5.06 2.51
C TRP A 306 15.74 3.62 2.17
N PHE A 307 15.18 3.37 0.96
CA PHE A 307 14.91 2.01 0.51
C PHE A 307 16.16 1.20 0.21
N ILE A 308 17.27 1.88 -0.11
CA ILE A 308 18.58 1.24 -0.25
C ILE A 308 18.99 0.51 1.04
N ASN A 309 18.47 0.94 2.21
CA ASN A 309 18.72 0.24 3.47
C ASN A 309 18.09 -1.16 3.54
N SER A 310 17.01 -1.41 2.82
CA SER A 310 16.30 -2.69 2.83
C SER A 310 16.94 -3.70 1.89
N ASP A 311 17.77 -3.23 0.95
CA ASP A 311 18.44 -4.07 -0.04
C ASP A 311 19.64 -4.83 0.55
N ILE A 312 20.09 -5.85 -0.17
CA ILE A 312 21.25 -6.64 0.23
C ILE A 312 22.54 -5.81 0.08
N PRO A 313 23.49 -5.91 1.02
CA PRO A 313 24.70 -5.09 1.02
C PRO A 313 25.52 -5.17 -0.28
N ASP A 314 25.56 -6.35 -0.92
CA ASP A 314 26.37 -6.55 -2.12
C ASP A 314 25.82 -5.79 -3.33
N GLU A 315 24.53 -5.49 -3.37
CA GLU A 315 23.89 -4.66 -4.40
C GLU A 315 23.84 -3.18 -3.98
N ALA A 316 23.53 -2.91 -2.71
CA ALA A 316 23.41 -1.55 -2.20
C ALA A 316 24.74 -0.78 -2.19
N ILE A 317 25.83 -1.40 -1.74
CA ILE A 317 27.14 -0.73 -1.57
C ILE A 317 27.68 -0.15 -2.89
N PRO A 318 27.71 -0.89 -4.02
CA PRO A 318 28.15 -0.33 -5.30
C PRO A 318 27.29 0.86 -5.78
N VAL A 319 25.98 0.78 -5.59
CA VAL A 319 25.04 1.86 -5.94
C VAL A 319 25.32 3.10 -5.10
N LEU A 320 25.42 2.95 -3.77
CA LEU A 320 25.74 4.04 -2.87
C LEU A 320 27.09 4.68 -3.20
N GLY A 321 28.10 3.87 -3.55
CA GLY A 321 29.40 4.36 -4.02
C GLY A 321 29.26 5.25 -5.28
N ARG A 322 28.45 4.87 -6.25
CA ARG A 322 28.20 5.70 -7.45
C ARG A 322 27.47 6.98 -7.11
N LEU A 323 26.42 6.91 -6.29
CA LEU A 323 25.63 8.07 -5.87
C LEU A 323 26.50 9.08 -5.08
N LEU A 324 27.34 8.61 -4.15
CA LEU A 324 28.22 9.46 -3.34
C LEU A 324 29.30 10.16 -4.17
N ASN A 325 29.80 9.51 -5.23
CA ASN A 325 30.81 10.07 -6.11
C ASN A 325 30.23 11.01 -7.21
N ASN A 326 28.92 11.08 -7.35
CA ASN A 326 28.28 11.90 -8.37
C ASN A 326 27.82 13.26 -7.77
N PRO A 327 28.38 14.40 -8.24
CA PRO A 327 28.08 15.72 -7.68
C PRO A 327 26.61 16.13 -7.80
N ARG A 328 25.84 15.50 -8.68
CA ARG A 328 24.38 15.73 -8.82
C ARG A 328 23.61 15.41 -7.53
N PHE A 329 24.13 14.51 -6.71
CA PHE A 329 23.52 14.07 -5.45
C PHE A 329 24.10 14.73 -4.21
N ALA A 330 24.86 15.83 -4.37
CA ALA A 330 25.50 16.53 -3.26
C ALA A 330 24.51 16.96 -2.15
N SER A 331 23.27 17.25 -2.50
CA SER A 331 22.22 17.59 -1.53
C SER A 331 21.79 16.42 -0.62
N LEU A 332 22.02 15.18 -1.04
CA LEU A 332 21.69 13.95 -0.34
C LEU A 332 22.91 13.27 0.30
N HIS A 333 24.08 13.91 0.20
CA HIS A 333 25.36 13.26 0.55
C HIS A 333 25.39 12.76 1.99
N LYS A 334 24.86 13.52 2.94
CA LYS A 334 24.86 13.16 4.36
C LYS A 334 24.05 11.89 4.63
N GLU A 335 22.85 11.83 4.07
CA GLU A 335 21.93 10.71 4.19
C GLU A 335 22.50 9.47 3.49
N LEU A 336 23.01 9.62 2.27
CA LEU A 336 23.66 8.53 1.52
C LEU A 336 24.88 7.97 2.26
N GLN A 337 25.68 8.81 2.92
CA GLN A 337 26.82 8.38 3.72
C GLN A 337 26.38 7.58 4.94
N SER A 338 25.31 8.00 5.60
CA SER A 338 24.72 7.26 6.73
C SER A 338 24.24 5.87 6.30
N ILE A 339 23.55 5.79 5.15
CA ILE A 339 23.07 4.52 4.59
C ILE A 339 24.24 3.63 4.20
N TYR A 340 25.27 4.20 3.55
CA TYR A 340 26.49 3.48 3.16
C TYR A 340 27.18 2.84 4.36
N SER A 341 27.36 3.60 5.43
CA SER A 341 27.97 3.10 6.69
C SER A 341 27.14 1.95 7.27
N THR A 342 25.81 2.07 7.24
CA THR A 342 24.90 1.02 7.72
C THR A 342 25.04 -0.26 6.87
N GLN A 343 25.12 -0.14 5.55
CA GLN A 343 25.26 -1.28 4.64
C GLN A 343 26.64 -1.97 4.80
N ILE A 344 27.71 -1.20 4.98
CA ILE A 344 29.03 -1.76 5.29
C ILE A 344 28.99 -2.56 6.60
N ARG A 345 28.35 -2.02 7.65
CA ARG A 345 28.19 -2.72 8.91
C ARG A 345 27.37 -4.02 8.74
N LYS A 346 26.26 -3.97 8.02
CA LYS A 346 25.46 -5.18 7.71
C LYS A 346 26.29 -6.23 7.00
N LYS A 347 27.08 -5.82 5.99
CA LYS A 347 27.99 -6.73 5.28
C LYS A 347 29.01 -7.36 6.22
N ALA A 348 29.68 -6.54 7.02
CA ALA A 348 30.67 -7.02 7.98
C ALA A 348 30.08 -8.00 8.99
N LEU A 349 28.85 -7.75 9.48
CA LEU A 349 28.16 -8.66 10.40
C LEU A 349 27.73 -9.96 9.73
N ARG A 350 27.26 -9.90 8.47
CA ARG A 350 26.87 -11.10 7.70
C ARG A 350 28.08 -11.97 7.40
N ASP A 351 29.17 -11.34 6.98
CA ASP A 351 30.39 -12.03 6.55
C ASP A 351 31.31 -12.39 7.77
N PHE A 352 30.87 -12.04 8.99
CA PHE A 352 31.60 -12.35 10.21
C PHE A 352 31.46 -13.84 10.53
N GLU A 353 32.58 -14.55 10.38
CA GLU A 353 32.74 -15.91 10.89
C GLU A 353 33.41 -15.83 12.29
N PRO A 354 32.67 -16.23 13.34
CA PRO A 354 33.29 -16.25 14.68
C PRO A 354 34.47 -17.24 14.65
N PRO A 355 35.64 -16.87 15.21
CA PRO A 355 36.77 -17.76 15.25
C PRO A 355 36.41 -19.05 16.01
N THR A 356 36.85 -20.17 15.50
CA THR A 356 36.67 -21.45 16.15
C THR A 356 37.44 -21.48 17.50
N PRO A 357 37.03 -22.31 18.49
CA PRO A 357 37.75 -22.45 19.73
C PRO A 357 39.21 -22.74 19.52
N ASP A 358 39.59 -23.54 18.53
CA ASP A 358 40.98 -23.89 18.22
C ASP A 358 41.73 -22.68 17.66
N GLU A 359 41.14 -21.84 16.84
CA GLU A 359 41.74 -20.59 16.35
C GLU A 359 41.94 -19.59 17.52
N ILE A 360 40.98 -19.53 18.46
CA ILE A 360 41.11 -18.70 19.65
C ILE A 360 42.28 -19.20 20.48
N VAL A 361 42.35 -20.50 20.75
CA VAL A 361 43.45 -21.12 21.51
C VAL A 361 44.79 -20.90 20.79
N GLN A 362 44.84 -21.09 19.46
CA GLN A 362 46.03 -20.85 18.66
C GLN A 362 46.50 -19.40 18.74
N ARG A 363 45.59 -18.43 18.67
CA ARG A 363 45.89 -17.00 18.81
C ARG A 363 46.36 -16.65 20.25
N LEU A 364 45.79 -17.30 21.25
CA LEU A 364 46.20 -17.15 22.64
C LEU A 364 47.54 -17.86 22.90
N ASP A 365 47.80 -19.04 22.31
CA ASP A 365 49.03 -19.82 22.43
C ASP A 365 50.23 -19.20 21.67
N CYS A 366 49.95 -18.33 20.65
CA CYS A 366 50.98 -17.61 19.91
C CYS A 366 51.71 -16.51 20.73
N ASN A 367 51.67 -16.57 22.02
CA ASN A 367 52.37 -15.65 22.97
C ASN A 367 51.96 -14.18 22.87
N SER A 368 50.81 -13.88 22.32
CA SER A 368 50.41 -12.49 22.15
C SER A 368 49.80 -11.87 23.40
N VAL A 369 49.20 -12.66 24.32
CA VAL A 369 48.59 -12.13 25.56
C VAL A 369 48.72 -13.16 26.68
N VAL A 370 49.87 -13.25 27.33
CA VAL A 370 50.12 -14.12 28.50
C VAL A 370 50.23 -13.30 29.78
N THR A 371 50.57 -12.02 29.65
CA THR A 371 50.74 -11.13 30.80
C THR A 371 49.84 -9.88 30.68
N VAL A 372 49.64 -9.18 31.78
CA VAL A 372 48.96 -7.89 31.80
C VAL A 372 49.62 -6.88 30.87
N GLU A 373 50.96 -6.97 30.70
CA GLU A 373 51.70 -6.10 29.80
C GLU A 373 51.42 -6.44 28.32
N ASP A 374 51.27 -7.72 27.96
CA ASP A 374 50.90 -8.13 26.61
C ASP A 374 49.49 -7.65 26.27
N LEU A 375 48.52 -7.73 27.19
CA LEU A 375 47.20 -7.19 27.05
C LEU A 375 47.24 -5.67 26.83
N ARG A 376 48.07 -4.96 27.61
CA ARG A 376 48.26 -3.53 27.44
C ARG A 376 48.83 -3.19 26.08
N GLN A 377 49.79 -3.93 25.58
CA GLN A 377 50.36 -3.73 24.25
C GLN A 377 49.33 -3.97 23.14
N LEU A 378 48.49 -5.01 23.24
CA LEU A 378 47.43 -5.27 22.33
C LEU A 378 46.39 -4.12 22.28
N VAL A 379 45.94 -3.65 23.45
CA VAL A 379 45.03 -2.51 23.57
C VAL A 379 45.65 -1.24 22.97
N LEU A 380 46.95 -0.99 23.22
CA LEU A 380 47.65 0.15 22.62
C LEU A 380 47.76 0.03 21.10
N GLN A 381 47.94 -1.17 20.57
CA GLN A 381 48.01 -1.40 19.14
C GLN A 381 46.64 -1.13 18.51
N GLU A 382 45.56 -1.67 19.06
CA GLU A 382 44.18 -1.42 18.59
C GLU A 382 43.82 0.08 18.65
N LEU A 383 44.20 0.78 19.70
CA LEU A 383 44.00 2.22 19.81
C LEU A 383 44.80 3.01 18.77
N ASN A 384 46.04 2.60 18.48
CA ASN A 384 46.84 3.21 17.42
C ASN A 384 46.25 2.99 16.02
N ASP A 385 45.74 1.79 15.75
CA ASP A 385 45.12 1.48 14.48
C ASP A 385 43.77 2.21 14.34
N PHE A 386 43.04 2.38 15.44
CA PHE A 386 41.85 3.21 15.48
C PHE A 386 42.19 4.69 15.25
N GLN A 387 43.27 5.19 15.84
CA GLN A 387 43.74 6.56 15.59
C GLN A 387 44.12 6.77 14.11
N LYS A 388 44.81 5.82 13.48
CA LYS A 388 45.10 5.88 12.03
C LYS A 388 43.83 5.88 11.17
N ALA A 389 42.81 5.12 11.56
CA ALA A 389 41.53 5.09 10.88
C ALA A 389 40.76 6.44 11.01
N ILE A 390 40.96 7.15 12.15
CA ILE A 390 40.41 8.50 12.36
C ILE A 390 41.16 9.53 11.51
N ASP A 391 42.51 9.41 11.46
CA ASP A 391 43.39 10.42 10.85
C ASP A 391 43.49 10.32 9.31
N GLY A 392 43.04 9.24 8.68
CA GLY A 392 43.24 9.04 7.24
C GLY A 392 42.43 7.92 6.58
N GLY A 393 41.46 7.35 7.26
CA GLY A 393 40.61 6.29 6.71
C GLY A 393 39.58 6.80 5.68
N GLU A 394 39.11 5.90 4.80
CA GLU A 394 38.05 6.16 3.82
C GLU A 394 36.71 6.58 4.46
N PHE A 395 36.61 6.46 5.78
CA PHE A 395 35.43 6.81 6.56
C PHE A 395 35.77 7.97 7.50
N ASN A 396 34.87 8.94 7.57
CA ASN A 396 34.99 10.08 8.47
C ASN A 396 34.66 9.65 9.91
N SER A 397 35.45 8.71 10.44
CA SER A 397 35.32 8.19 11.81
C SER A 397 35.49 9.28 12.88
N ALA A 398 36.17 10.37 12.52
CA ALA A 398 36.31 11.55 13.36
C ALA A 398 34.96 12.24 13.66
N ASP A 399 34.00 12.20 12.74
CA ASP A 399 32.66 12.83 12.90
C ASP A 399 31.87 12.19 14.05
N ARG A 400 32.15 10.95 14.40
CA ARG A 400 31.52 10.28 15.54
C ARG A 400 31.87 10.93 16.90
N PHE A 401 32.92 11.71 16.96
CA PHE A 401 33.35 12.44 18.16
C PHE A 401 32.80 13.88 18.23
N TYR A 402 31.90 14.24 17.31
CA TYR A 402 31.26 15.57 17.25
C TYR A 402 29.75 15.44 17.20
N GLU A 403 29.06 16.31 17.94
CA GLU A 403 27.63 16.51 17.86
C GLU A 403 27.35 18.00 17.60
N LYS A 404 26.63 18.35 16.52
CA LYS A 404 26.31 19.73 16.15
C LYS A 404 27.56 20.65 16.02
N ASN A 405 28.65 20.14 15.48
CA ASN A 405 29.95 20.78 15.36
C ASN A 405 30.67 21.05 16.69
N GLU A 406 30.20 20.52 17.80
CA GLU A 406 30.89 20.56 19.10
C GLU A 406 31.43 19.18 19.39
N ARG A 407 32.63 19.16 20.02
CA ARG A 407 33.28 17.91 20.43
C ARG A 407 32.45 17.22 21.53
N LEU A 408 32.26 15.92 21.41
CA LEU A 408 31.61 15.13 22.45
C LEU A 408 32.41 15.22 23.77
N ASP A 409 31.68 15.10 24.88
CA ASP A 409 32.31 15.01 26.21
C ASP A 409 33.15 13.73 26.37
N GLU A 410 33.91 13.68 27.45
CA GLU A 410 34.83 12.58 27.73
C GLU A 410 34.11 11.24 27.89
N VAL A 411 32.92 11.23 28.48
CA VAL A 411 32.13 10.00 28.72
C VAL A 411 31.67 9.40 27.40
N LYS A 412 31.03 10.17 26.54
CA LYS A 412 30.55 9.71 25.22
C LYS A 412 31.72 9.33 24.30
N SER A 413 32.82 10.06 24.35
CA SER A 413 34.02 9.73 23.59
C SER A 413 34.62 8.40 24.06
N THR A 414 34.63 8.14 25.37
CA THR A 414 35.10 6.89 25.95
C THR A 414 34.21 5.71 25.56
N GLU A 415 32.88 5.89 25.52
CA GLU A 415 31.95 4.88 25.05
C GLU A 415 32.21 4.46 23.59
N ILE A 416 32.47 5.42 22.69
CA ILE A 416 32.83 5.15 21.29
C ILE A 416 34.11 4.33 21.18
N ILE A 417 35.12 4.64 22.02
CA ILE A 417 36.38 3.88 22.07
C ILE A 417 36.14 2.47 22.63
N ALA A 418 35.33 2.36 23.69
CA ALA A 418 35.01 1.07 24.29
C ALA A 418 34.22 0.14 23.35
N GLU A 419 33.30 0.68 22.54
CA GLU A 419 32.62 -0.08 21.48
C GLU A 419 33.58 -0.67 20.45
N ARG A 420 34.73 -0.04 20.21
CA ARG A 420 35.71 -0.53 19.25
C ARG A 420 36.58 -1.67 19.85
N LEU A 421 36.77 -1.65 21.15
CA LEU A 421 37.61 -2.64 21.88
C LEU A 421 36.82 -3.89 22.31
N ASN A 422 35.48 -3.87 22.21
CA ASN A 422 34.61 -5.01 22.46
C ASN A 422 34.32 -5.77 21.17
#